data_611ecfe21e163ad42ec0219d74076e64
#
_entry.id   611ecfe21e163ad42ec0219d74076e64
#
_cell.length_a   1.000
_cell.length_b   1.000
_cell.length_c   1.000
_cell.angle_alpha   90.00
_cell.angle_beta   90.00
_cell.angle_gamma   90.00
#
_symmetry.space_group_name_H-M   'P 1'
#
loop_
_entity.id
_entity.type
_entity.pdbx_description
1 polymer ?
#
loop_
_entity_poly.entity_id
_entity_poly.type
_entity_poly.pdbx_seq_one_letter_code
_entity_poly.pdbx_strand_id
1 'polypeptide(L)'
;SFLNSWWSIIKLNDFTGLATQVGNYNIPYQIIIYLMTLLPLNALYAYKIVSIIFDFVLAISTAMLVYSFAKNNRRLKAILTYSAVLLSATVIFNSSFWAQCDSIYTSFIILAILFLHKDKPIASFVFIGIAFAFKLQTVFIIPVLLYYWISTKKISILHFFIIPALDVIMCLPAIIMGRPFIDIITIYAEQTDYGKLIQMNCPNFYALICDGNDITYYYLFKQFSVFLTIAVLGIMMCIIIYKKVDLKSLETFLLTTAWTVFTCIMFLSSMHE
;
A
#
# COMPACT_ATOMS: atom_id res chain seq x y z
N SER A 1 0.37 5.52 23.46
CA SER A 1 0.70 5.15 22.08
C SER A 1 0.19 6.26 21.15
N PHE A 2 0.84 6.48 20.01
CA PHE A 2 0.45 7.49 19.02
C PHE A 2 -0.99 7.33 18.52
N LEU A 3 -1.52 6.11 18.45
CA LEU A 3 -2.91 5.82 18.07
C LEU A 3 -3.92 6.48 19.03
N ASN A 4 -3.63 6.51 20.34
CA ASN A 4 -4.50 7.16 21.31
C ASN A 4 -4.47 8.70 21.14
N SER A 5 -3.33 9.29 20.79
CA SER A 5 -3.25 10.73 20.53
C SER A 5 -4.07 11.11 19.31
N TRP A 6 -3.97 10.38 18.19
CA TRP A 6 -4.77 10.63 16.99
C TRP A 6 -6.27 10.51 17.25
N TRP A 7 -6.66 9.45 17.96
CA TRP A 7 -8.04 9.24 18.39
C TRP A 7 -8.56 10.44 19.20
N SER A 8 -7.82 10.87 20.22
CA SER A 8 -8.24 11.96 21.09
C SER A 8 -8.37 13.29 20.34
N ILE A 9 -7.41 13.60 19.46
CA ILE A 9 -7.44 14.82 18.66
C ILE A 9 -8.67 14.84 17.75
N ILE A 10 -8.93 13.75 17.03
CA ILE A 10 -10.07 13.67 16.11
C ILE A 10 -11.38 13.67 16.89
N LYS A 11 -11.45 12.98 18.02
CA LYS A 11 -12.67 12.94 18.86
C LYS A 11 -13.02 14.30 19.46
N LEU A 12 -12.02 15.11 19.82
CA LEU A 12 -12.24 16.45 20.38
C LEU A 12 -12.70 17.48 19.35
N ASN A 13 -12.24 17.33 18.11
CA ASN A 13 -12.51 18.28 17.04
C ASN A 13 -13.61 17.82 16.08
N ASP A 14 -14.18 16.65 16.28
CA ASP A 14 -15.16 16.06 15.38
C ASP A 14 -14.72 16.05 13.91
N PHE A 15 -15.64 16.21 12.97
CA PHE A 15 -15.33 16.21 11.55
C PHE A 15 -14.44 17.40 11.12
N THR A 16 -14.49 18.53 11.87
CA THR A 16 -13.63 19.70 11.61
C THR A 16 -12.15 19.41 11.89
N GLY A 17 -11.85 18.38 12.66
CA GLY A 17 -10.48 17.89 12.87
C GLY A 17 -9.77 17.45 11.58
N LEU A 18 -10.50 17.19 10.49
CA LEU A 18 -9.92 16.92 9.18
C LEU A 18 -9.23 18.14 8.54
N ALA A 19 -9.49 19.35 9.02
CA ALA A 19 -8.83 20.58 8.57
C ALA A 19 -7.32 20.60 8.88
N THR A 20 -6.87 19.79 9.84
CA THR A 20 -5.46 19.71 10.24
C THR A 20 -4.95 18.28 10.09
N GLN A 21 -3.63 18.13 9.85
CA GLN A 21 -3.01 16.83 9.79
C GLN A 21 -2.96 16.17 11.17
N VAL A 22 -3.48 14.96 11.27
CA VAL A 22 -3.41 14.13 12.46
C VAL A 22 -2.63 12.85 12.14
N GLY A 23 -1.46 12.72 12.71
CA GLY A 23 -0.55 11.61 12.41
C GLY A 23 0.09 11.71 11.03
N ASN A 24 0.67 10.62 10.58
CA ASN A 24 1.39 10.51 9.30
C ASN A 24 0.63 9.74 8.21
N TYR A 25 -0.63 9.33 8.45
CA TYR A 25 -1.47 8.72 7.45
C TYR A 25 -2.30 9.76 6.69
N ASN A 26 -2.61 9.44 5.43
CA ASN A 26 -3.40 10.32 4.59
C ASN A 26 -4.88 10.39 5.03
N ILE A 27 -5.61 11.36 4.51
CA ILE A 27 -6.98 11.75 4.91
C ILE A 27 -7.98 10.58 4.93
N PRO A 28 -8.02 9.65 3.97
CA PRO A 28 -8.96 8.52 4.04
C PRO A 28 -8.86 7.71 5.33
N TYR A 29 -7.66 7.54 5.87
CA TYR A 29 -7.50 6.86 7.15
C TYR A 29 -7.95 7.73 8.32
N GLN A 30 -7.74 9.05 8.28
CA GLN A 30 -8.25 9.98 9.29
C GLN A 30 -9.79 9.98 9.32
N ILE A 31 -10.45 9.84 8.16
CA ILE A 31 -11.91 9.66 8.07
C ILE A 31 -12.34 8.35 8.76
N ILE A 32 -11.62 7.25 8.55
CA ILE A 32 -11.91 6.00 9.26
C ILE A 32 -11.77 6.21 10.77
N ILE A 33 -10.73 6.90 11.24
CA ILE A 33 -10.58 7.20 12.68
C ILE A 33 -11.77 8.02 13.18
N TYR A 34 -12.20 9.03 12.44
CA TYR A 34 -13.38 9.81 12.81
C TYR A 34 -14.62 8.90 12.95
N LEU A 35 -14.91 8.07 11.96
CA LEU A 35 -16.05 7.14 12.01
C LEU A 35 -15.96 6.18 13.20
N MET A 36 -14.75 5.73 13.56
CA MET A 36 -14.55 4.91 14.74
C MET A 36 -14.84 5.66 16.04
N THR A 37 -14.57 6.98 16.11
CA THR A 37 -14.82 7.77 17.33
C THR A 37 -16.32 7.92 17.64
N LEU A 38 -17.19 7.70 16.66
CA LEU A 38 -18.64 7.70 16.83
C LEU A 38 -19.15 6.42 17.50
N LEU A 39 -18.33 5.37 17.57
CA LEU A 39 -18.70 4.11 18.20
C LEU A 39 -18.43 4.15 19.72
N PRO A 40 -19.23 3.46 20.55
CA PRO A 40 -19.02 3.39 22.00
C PRO A 40 -17.88 2.42 22.37
N LEU A 41 -16.73 2.60 21.73
CA LEU A 41 -15.55 1.75 21.90
C LEU A 41 -14.36 2.59 22.37
N ASN A 42 -13.38 1.96 22.99
CA ASN A 42 -12.11 2.62 23.21
C ASN A 42 -11.24 2.53 21.94
N ALA A 43 -10.26 3.43 21.82
CA ALA A 43 -9.41 3.55 20.65
C ALA A 43 -8.77 2.22 20.23
N LEU A 44 -8.17 1.48 21.19
CA LEU A 44 -7.45 0.25 20.87
C LEU A 44 -8.34 -0.81 20.20
N TYR A 45 -9.54 -1.03 20.75
CA TYR A 45 -10.46 -2.00 20.19
C TYR A 45 -11.01 -1.54 18.84
N ALA A 46 -11.29 -0.24 18.68
CA ALA A 46 -11.78 0.31 17.42
C ALA A 46 -10.75 0.12 16.28
N TYR A 47 -9.49 0.44 16.52
CA TYR A 47 -8.41 0.19 15.54
C TYR A 47 -8.27 -1.30 15.20
N LYS A 48 -8.27 -2.18 16.20
CA LYS A 48 -8.17 -3.63 15.96
C LYS A 48 -9.37 -4.17 15.17
N ILE A 49 -10.58 -3.74 15.48
CA ILE A 49 -11.79 -4.18 14.78
C ILE A 49 -11.71 -3.78 13.30
N VAL A 50 -11.34 -2.54 12.98
CA VAL A 50 -11.19 -2.09 11.60
C VAL A 50 -10.13 -2.91 10.88
N SER A 51 -8.96 -3.11 11.49
CA SER A 51 -7.89 -3.91 10.89
C SER A 51 -8.34 -5.35 10.63
N ILE A 52 -9.03 -5.99 11.58
CA ILE A 52 -9.57 -7.35 11.43
C ILE A 52 -10.65 -7.42 10.33
N ILE A 53 -11.54 -6.42 10.24
CA ILE A 53 -12.52 -6.36 9.15
C ILE A 53 -11.80 -6.37 7.80
N PHE A 54 -10.72 -5.60 7.66
CA PHE A 54 -9.96 -5.57 6.42
C PHE A 54 -9.12 -6.84 6.18
N ASP A 55 -8.78 -7.62 7.21
CA ASP A 55 -8.23 -8.97 7.02
C ASP A 55 -9.24 -9.90 6.32
N PHE A 56 -10.51 -9.83 6.70
CA PHE A 56 -11.56 -10.55 5.99
C PHE A 56 -11.71 -10.07 4.54
N VAL A 57 -11.64 -8.75 4.31
CA VAL A 57 -11.68 -8.19 2.95
C VAL A 57 -10.48 -8.67 2.12
N LEU A 58 -9.28 -8.70 2.71
CA LEU A 58 -8.08 -9.22 2.09
C LEU A 58 -8.22 -10.71 1.74
N ALA A 59 -8.71 -11.51 2.68
CA ALA A 59 -8.91 -12.94 2.47
C ALA A 59 -9.96 -13.21 1.37
N ILE A 60 -11.07 -12.47 1.36
CA ILE A 60 -12.11 -12.57 0.34
C ILE A 60 -11.57 -12.15 -1.02
N SER A 61 -10.89 -11.01 -1.13
CA SER A 61 -10.35 -10.52 -2.40
C SER A 61 -9.32 -11.47 -2.99
N THR A 62 -8.46 -12.07 -2.15
CA THR A 62 -7.47 -13.07 -2.58
C THR A 62 -8.15 -14.38 -3.00
N ALA A 63 -9.17 -14.84 -2.25
CA ALA A 63 -9.97 -16.00 -2.62
C ALA A 63 -10.71 -15.79 -3.96
N MET A 64 -11.26 -14.59 -4.19
CA MET A 64 -11.90 -14.21 -5.45
C MET A 64 -10.92 -14.23 -6.63
N LEU A 65 -9.69 -13.77 -6.42
CA LEU A 65 -8.63 -13.84 -7.42
C LEU A 65 -8.34 -15.30 -7.79
N VAL A 66 -8.09 -16.15 -6.79
CA VAL A 66 -7.83 -17.59 -7.00
C VAL A 66 -9.02 -18.30 -7.64
N TYR A 67 -10.24 -18.03 -7.17
CA TYR A 67 -11.46 -18.61 -7.76
C TYR A 67 -11.62 -18.27 -9.24
N SER A 68 -11.29 -17.04 -9.62
CA SER A 68 -11.47 -16.54 -10.99
C SER A 68 -10.50 -17.20 -11.99
N PHE A 69 -9.30 -17.57 -11.55
CA PHE A 69 -8.24 -18.04 -12.45
C PHE A 69 -7.83 -19.50 -12.25
N ALA A 70 -8.27 -20.17 -11.17
CA ALA A 70 -8.00 -21.59 -10.98
C ALA A 70 -8.70 -22.45 -12.02
N LYS A 71 -7.96 -23.37 -12.67
CA LYS A 71 -8.50 -24.28 -13.69
C LYS A 71 -9.36 -25.39 -13.08
N ASN A 72 -8.87 -26.01 -11.99
CA ASN A 72 -9.51 -27.15 -11.33
C ASN A 72 -9.77 -26.85 -9.85
N ASN A 73 -10.81 -27.46 -9.27
CA ASN A 73 -11.17 -27.37 -7.85
C ASN A 73 -11.25 -25.93 -7.33
N ARG A 74 -11.82 -25.01 -8.14
CA ARG A 74 -11.87 -23.57 -7.87
C ARG A 74 -12.38 -23.23 -6.47
N ARG A 75 -13.48 -23.88 -6.05
CA ARG A 75 -14.09 -23.63 -4.73
C ARG A 75 -13.14 -24.05 -3.60
N LEU A 76 -12.55 -25.25 -3.69
CA LEU A 76 -11.62 -25.73 -2.68
C LEU A 76 -10.39 -24.84 -2.58
N LYS A 77 -9.78 -24.47 -3.72
CA LYS A 77 -8.63 -23.57 -3.74
C LYS A 77 -8.96 -22.20 -3.16
N ALA A 78 -10.13 -21.64 -3.47
CA ALA A 78 -10.57 -20.37 -2.90
C ALA A 78 -10.77 -20.45 -1.38
N ILE A 79 -11.39 -21.50 -0.88
CA ILE A 79 -11.57 -21.71 0.57
C ILE A 79 -10.21 -21.89 1.27
N LEU A 80 -9.32 -22.69 0.70
CA LEU A 80 -7.97 -22.87 1.25
C LEU A 80 -7.19 -21.55 1.25
N THR A 81 -7.29 -20.76 0.19
CA THR A 81 -6.65 -19.45 0.12
C THR A 81 -7.22 -18.49 1.17
N TYR A 82 -8.54 -18.42 1.29
CA TYR A 82 -9.20 -17.63 2.31
C TYR A 82 -8.68 -17.97 3.71
N SER A 83 -8.68 -19.28 4.04
CA SER A 83 -8.21 -19.75 5.33
C SER A 83 -6.72 -19.49 5.54
N ALA A 84 -5.89 -19.69 4.50
CA ALA A 84 -4.45 -19.45 4.57
C ALA A 84 -4.13 -17.97 4.84
N VAL A 85 -4.87 -17.03 4.22
CA VAL A 85 -4.70 -15.59 4.48
C VAL A 85 -5.06 -15.26 5.92
N LEU A 86 -6.22 -15.71 6.42
CA LEU A 86 -6.66 -15.41 7.78
C LEU A 86 -5.81 -16.07 8.86
N LEU A 87 -5.22 -17.24 8.57
CA LEU A 87 -4.35 -17.96 9.49
C LEU A 87 -2.86 -17.60 9.31
N SER A 88 -2.55 -16.70 8.38
CA SER A 88 -1.19 -16.22 8.20
C SER A 88 -0.72 -15.46 9.43
N ALA A 89 0.43 -15.86 9.98
CA ALA A 89 1.03 -15.17 11.11
C ALA A 89 1.23 -13.67 10.81
N THR A 90 1.67 -13.33 9.60
CA THR A 90 1.87 -11.94 9.17
C THR A 90 0.59 -11.12 9.27
N VAL A 91 -0.56 -11.65 8.82
CA VAL A 91 -1.85 -10.97 8.89
C VAL A 91 -2.28 -10.80 10.34
N ILE A 92 -2.23 -11.87 11.15
CA ILE A 92 -2.64 -11.85 12.55
C ILE A 92 -1.79 -10.86 13.37
N PHE A 93 -0.48 -10.88 13.21
CA PHE A 93 0.41 -9.98 13.95
C PHE A 93 0.24 -8.52 13.50
N ASN A 94 0.06 -8.27 12.20
CA ASN A 94 -0.11 -6.92 11.68
C ASN A 94 -1.41 -6.28 12.19
N SER A 95 -2.54 -6.96 12.13
CA SER A 95 -3.86 -6.42 12.45
C SER A 95 -4.27 -6.65 13.91
N SER A 96 -4.49 -7.92 14.29
CA SER A 96 -5.06 -8.27 15.60
C SER A 96 -4.12 -7.96 16.75
N PHE A 97 -2.81 -8.11 16.55
CA PHE A 97 -1.82 -7.85 17.58
C PHE A 97 -1.38 -6.38 17.58
N TRP A 98 -0.98 -5.85 16.41
CA TRP A 98 -0.37 -4.52 16.29
C TRP A 98 -1.35 -3.39 15.90
N ALA A 99 -2.56 -3.73 15.43
CA ALA A 99 -3.58 -2.78 14.98
C ALA A 99 -3.14 -1.91 13.78
N GLN A 100 -2.31 -2.47 12.87
CA GLN A 100 -1.89 -1.82 11.63
C GLN A 100 -2.96 -1.94 10.55
N CYS A 101 -2.93 -1.03 9.59
CA CYS A 101 -3.95 -0.94 8.54
C CYS A 101 -3.52 -1.53 7.18
N ASP A 102 -2.48 -2.38 7.16
CA ASP A 102 -1.89 -2.85 5.90
C ASP A 102 -2.82 -3.72 5.07
N SER A 103 -3.74 -4.42 5.70
CA SER A 103 -4.78 -5.18 5.01
C SER A 103 -5.70 -4.30 4.16
N ILE A 104 -5.84 -3.00 4.49
CA ILE A 104 -6.67 -2.06 3.73
C ILE A 104 -6.11 -1.90 2.31
N TYR A 105 -4.91 -1.32 2.19
CA TYR A 105 -4.35 -1.02 0.87
C TYR A 105 -4.01 -2.30 0.09
N THR A 106 -3.57 -3.36 0.78
CA THR A 106 -3.27 -4.66 0.16
C THR A 106 -4.50 -5.29 -0.46
N SER A 107 -5.67 -5.21 0.22
CA SER A 107 -6.95 -5.69 -0.33
C SER A 107 -7.28 -5.03 -1.66
N PHE A 108 -7.11 -3.72 -1.75
CA PHE A 108 -7.38 -2.97 -2.97
C PHE A 108 -6.35 -3.28 -4.06
N ILE A 109 -5.08 -3.54 -3.73
CA ILE A 109 -4.09 -4.02 -4.70
C ILE A 109 -4.51 -5.38 -5.28
N ILE A 110 -4.96 -6.33 -4.44
CA ILE A 110 -5.42 -7.64 -4.92
C ILE A 110 -6.66 -7.50 -5.83
N LEU A 111 -7.61 -6.63 -5.47
CA LEU A 111 -8.74 -6.33 -6.35
C LEU A 111 -8.30 -5.69 -7.67
N ALA A 112 -7.32 -4.79 -7.63
CA ALA A 112 -6.77 -4.19 -8.84
C ALA A 112 -6.16 -5.24 -9.77
N ILE A 113 -5.40 -6.20 -9.25
CA ILE A 113 -4.84 -7.32 -10.01
C ILE A 113 -5.96 -8.19 -10.61
N LEU A 114 -6.99 -8.51 -9.82
CA LEU A 114 -8.16 -9.25 -10.28
C LEU A 114 -8.83 -8.56 -11.48
N PHE A 115 -9.09 -7.25 -11.38
CA PHE A 115 -9.75 -6.51 -12.46
C PHE A 115 -8.85 -6.28 -13.66
N LEU A 116 -7.54 -6.11 -13.47
CA LEU A 116 -6.58 -6.02 -14.57
C LEU A 116 -6.62 -7.28 -15.44
N HIS A 117 -6.60 -8.47 -14.82
CA HIS A 117 -6.63 -9.76 -15.52
C HIS A 117 -8.03 -10.16 -16.00
N LYS A 118 -9.08 -9.42 -15.62
CA LYS A 118 -10.41 -9.50 -16.22
C LYS A 118 -10.62 -8.50 -17.36
N ASP A 119 -9.54 -7.92 -17.88
CA ASP A 119 -9.56 -6.91 -18.94
C ASP A 119 -10.43 -5.67 -18.59
N LYS A 120 -10.41 -5.26 -17.32
CA LYS A 120 -11.10 -4.07 -16.81
C LYS A 120 -10.09 -3.05 -16.24
N PRO A 121 -9.29 -2.40 -17.10
CA PRO A 121 -8.19 -1.56 -16.63
C PRO A 121 -8.65 -0.34 -15.82
N ILE A 122 -9.76 0.30 -16.18
CA ILE A 122 -10.26 1.45 -15.40
C ILE A 122 -10.57 1.03 -13.96
N ALA A 123 -11.29 -0.08 -13.76
CA ALA A 123 -11.58 -0.57 -12.41
C ALA A 123 -10.29 -0.95 -11.64
N SER A 124 -9.32 -1.55 -12.34
CA SER A 124 -8.00 -1.84 -11.76
C SER A 124 -7.33 -0.59 -11.23
N PHE A 125 -7.24 0.47 -12.04
CA PHE A 125 -6.57 1.72 -11.65
C PHE A 125 -7.36 2.51 -10.60
N VAL A 126 -8.70 2.39 -10.56
CA VAL A 126 -9.52 2.91 -9.45
C VAL A 126 -9.12 2.22 -8.14
N PHE A 127 -9.00 0.90 -8.11
CA PHE A 127 -8.56 0.20 -6.89
C PHE A 127 -7.13 0.54 -6.49
N ILE A 128 -6.21 0.75 -7.44
CA ILE A 128 -4.85 1.22 -7.14
C ILE A 128 -4.89 2.64 -6.55
N GLY A 129 -5.71 3.53 -7.10
CA GLY A 129 -5.88 4.88 -6.57
C GLY A 129 -6.43 4.88 -5.15
N ILE A 130 -7.43 4.02 -4.85
CA ILE A 130 -7.91 3.84 -3.48
C ILE A 130 -6.78 3.33 -2.58
N ALA A 131 -6.04 2.29 -2.99
CA ALA A 131 -4.93 1.76 -2.22
C ALA A 131 -3.86 2.83 -1.94
N PHE A 132 -3.52 3.64 -2.95
CA PHE A 132 -2.55 4.73 -2.85
C PHE A 132 -3.01 5.80 -1.85
N ALA A 133 -4.29 6.19 -1.89
CA ALA A 133 -4.85 7.16 -0.97
C ALA A 133 -4.81 6.69 0.50
N PHE A 134 -4.69 5.39 0.77
CA PHE A 134 -4.48 4.87 2.13
C PHE A 134 -3.00 4.78 2.51
N LYS A 135 -2.12 4.35 1.59
CA LYS A 135 -0.71 4.09 1.94
C LYS A 135 0.23 4.27 0.75
N LEU A 136 1.32 5.01 0.99
CA LEU A 136 2.36 5.29 0.00
C LEU A 136 2.99 4.01 -0.59
N GLN A 137 3.11 2.94 0.19
CA GLN A 137 3.70 1.67 -0.26
C GLN A 137 3.00 1.08 -1.49
N THR A 138 1.79 1.54 -1.82
CA THR A 138 1.12 1.19 -3.07
C THR A 138 1.95 1.53 -4.31
N VAL A 139 2.86 2.52 -4.25
CA VAL A 139 3.74 2.85 -5.39
C VAL A 139 4.65 1.70 -5.82
N PHE A 140 4.90 0.71 -4.94
CA PHE A 140 5.75 -0.43 -5.28
C PHE A 140 5.16 -1.35 -6.36
N ILE A 141 3.85 -1.23 -6.66
CA ILE A 141 3.24 -1.94 -7.78
C ILE A 141 3.41 -1.18 -9.13
N ILE A 142 3.71 0.11 -9.10
CA ILE A 142 3.79 0.93 -10.33
C ILE A 142 4.79 0.38 -11.35
N PRO A 143 6.02 -0.06 -10.97
CA PRO A 143 6.94 -0.65 -11.93
C PRO A 143 6.35 -1.86 -12.66
N VAL A 144 5.61 -2.72 -11.96
CA VAL A 144 4.95 -3.89 -12.57
C VAL A 144 3.90 -3.47 -13.59
N LEU A 145 3.12 -2.43 -13.28
CA LEU A 145 2.12 -1.89 -14.20
C LEU A 145 2.78 -1.27 -15.44
N LEU A 146 3.95 -0.63 -15.28
CA LEU A 146 4.74 -0.14 -16.41
C LEU A 146 5.26 -1.29 -17.26
N TYR A 147 5.77 -2.38 -16.66
CA TYR A 147 6.17 -3.59 -17.38
C TYR A 147 4.99 -4.20 -18.14
N TYR A 148 3.83 -4.30 -17.48
CA TYR A 148 2.59 -4.79 -18.09
C TYR A 148 2.14 -3.91 -19.26
N TRP A 149 2.20 -2.59 -19.10
CA TRP A 149 1.85 -1.64 -20.15
C TRP A 149 2.76 -1.81 -21.38
N ILE A 150 4.07 -1.84 -21.20
CA ILE A 150 5.03 -1.93 -22.28
C ILE A 150 4.92 -3.29 -22.98
N SER A 151 4.79 -4.38 -22.22
CA SER A 151 4.79 -5.75 -22.76
C SER A 151 3.49 -6.14 -23.42
N THR A 152 2.33 -5.71 -22.89
CA THR A 152 1.02 -6.21 -23.32
C THR A 152 0.22 -5.24 -24.16
N LYS A 153 0.44 -3.94 -24.00
CA LYS A 153 -0.33 -2.83 -24.60
C LYS A 153 -1.84 -2.85 -24.24
N LYS A 154 -2.23 -3.62 -23.21
CA LYS A 154 -3.64 -3.74 -22.77
C LYS A 154 -4.14 -2.56 -21.94
N ILE A 155 -3.23 -1.75 -21.41
CA ILE A 155 -3.53 -0.53 -20.68
C ILE A 155 -2.92 0.67 -21.40
N SER A 156 -3.44 1.86 -21.11
CA SER A 156 -2.92 3.14 -21.61
C SER A 156 -2.21 3.89 -20.51
N ILE A 157 -1.25 4.72 -20.86
CA ILE A 157 -0.61 5.65 -19.92
C ILE A 157 -1.64 6.58 -19.23
N LEU A 158 -2.77 6.85 -19.89
CA LEU A 158 -3.84 7.67 -19.31
C LEU A 158 -4.48 7.04 -18.07
N HIS A 159 -4.45 5.72 -17.92
CA HIS A 159 -4.98 5.05 -16.72
C HIS A 159 -4.18 5.43 -15.46
N PHE A 160 -2.88 5.74 -15.60
CA PHE A 160 -2.05 6.14 -14.46
C PHE A 160 -2.50 7.45 -13.82
N PHE A 161 -3.15 8.34 -14.58
CA PHE A 161 -3.72 9.59 -14.04
C PHE A 161 -4.93 9.37 -13.13
N ILE A 162 -5.58 8.20 -13.18
CA ILE A 162 -6.67 7.85 -12.27
C ILE A 162 -6.16 7.81 -10.82
N ILE A 163 -4.91 7.39 -10.59
CA ILE A 163 -4.35 7.23 -9.25
C ILE A 163 -4.31 8.57 -8.50
N PRO A 164 -3.60 9.61 -8.97
CA PRO A 164 -3.57 10.89 -8.28
C PRO A 164 -4.93 11.61 -8.30
N ALA A 165 -5.74 11.44 -9.36
CA ALA A 165 -7.07 12.02 -9.40
C ALA A 165 -7.98 11.46 -8.30
N LEU A 166 -7.91 10.16 -8.06
CA LEU A 166 -8.70 9.51 -7.02
C LEU A 166 -8.19 9.85 -5.62
N ASP A 167 -6.87 9.99 -5.44
CA ASP A 167 -6.30 10.47 -4.18
C ASP A 167 -6.87 11.84 -3.80
N VAL A 168 -6.86 12.80 -4.74
CA VAL A 168 -7.47 14.13 -4.53
C VAL A 168 -8.96 14.02 -4.22
N ILE A 169 -9.71 13.19 -4.95
CA ILE A 169 -11.16 12.99 -4.71
C ILE A 169 -11.40 12.46 -3.30
N MET A 170 -10.63 11.48 -2.84
CA MET A 170 -10.76 10.92 -1.51
C MET A 170 -10.35 11.88 -0.40
N CYS A 171 -9.55 12.90 -0.72
CA CYS A 171 -9.14 13.96 0.19
C CYS A 171 -10.10 15.16 0.21
N LEU A 172 -11.10 15.23 -0.69
CA LEU A 172 -12.06 16.34 -0.76
C LEU A 172 -12.73 16.68 0.59
N PRO A 173 -13.10 15.74 1.46
CA PRO A 173 -13.69 16.10 2.76
C PRO A 173 -12.81 17.02 3.60
N ALA A 174 -11.50 16.80 3.62
CA ALA A 174 -10.57 17.66 4.35
C ALA A 174 -10.37 19.03 3.67
N ILE A 175 -10.34 19.07 2.35
CA ILE A 175 -10.26 20.32 1.57
C ILE A 175 -11.48 21.20 1.88
N ILE A 176 -12.68 20.61 1.90
CA ILE A 176 -13.92 21.32 2.23
C ILE A 176 -13.88 21.85 3.66
N MET A 177 -13.22 21.15 4.58
CA MET A 177 -13.02 21.60 5.96
C MET A 177 -11.93 22.69 6.10
N GLY A 178 -11.29 23.12 5.00
CA GLY A 178 -10.31 24.18 4.99
C GLY A 178 -8.85 23.74 5.03
N ARG A 179 -8.57 22.44 4.83
CA ARG A 179 -7.20 21.94 4.75
C ARG A 179 -6.52 22.46 3.49
N PRO A 180 -5.29 23.03 3.58
CA PRO A 180 -4.53 23.46 2.42
C PRO A 180 -4.28 22.30 1.45
N PHE A 181 -4.48 22.53 0.15
CA PHE A 181 -4.24 21.51 -0.88
C PHE A 181 -2.79 21.01 -0.92
N ILE A 182 -1.85 21.89 -0.56
CA ILE A 182 -0.43 21.54 -0.52
C ILE A 182 -0.14 20.42 0.50
N ASP A 183 -0.84 20.38 1.64
CA ASP A 183 -0.65 19.37 2.67
C ASP A 183 -0.99 17.96 2.15
N ILE A 184 -1.93 17.85 1.20
CA ILE A 184 -2.31 16.59 0.58
C ILE A 184 -1.19 16.06 -0.31
N ILE A 185 -0.55 16.96 -1.05
CA ILE A 185 0.55 16.60 -1.95
C ILE A 185 1.82 16.26 -1.16
N THR A 186 2.09 17.00 -0.09
CA THR A 186 3.34 16.89 0.68
C THR A 186 3.33 15.76 1.69
N ILE A 187 2.16 15.23 2.08
CA ILE A 187 2.06 14.20 3.13
C ILE A 187 2.96 12.98 2.86
N TYR A 188 3.03 12.54 1.61
CA TYR A 188 3.86 11.39 1.24
C TYR A 188 5.36 11.72 1.21
N ALA A 189 5.72 12.97 0.89
CA ALA A 189 7.10 13.45 1.01
C ALA A 189 7.52 13.48 2.48
N GLU A 190 6.65 13.95 3.37
CA GLU A 190 6.89 13.97 4.82
C GLU A 190 7.02 12.55 5.40
N GLN A 191 6.19 11.59 4.94
CA GLN A 191 6.31 10.19 5.33
C GLN A 191 7.68 9.61 4.99
N THR A 192 8.25 9.96 3.84
CA THR A 192 9.56 9.44 3.43
C THR A 192 10.72 10.01 4.24
N ASP A 193 10.52 11.13 4.96
CA ASP A 193 11.51 11.76 5.83
C ASP A 193 11.25 11.52 7.31
N TYR A 194 10.25 10.70 7.64
CA TYR A 194 9.91 10.38 9.03
C TYR A 194 11.09 9.67 9.72
N GLY A 195 11.50 10.23 10.85
CA GLY A 195 12.60 9.70 11.67
C GLY A 195 14.02 10.00 11.17
N LYS A 196 14.22 10.31 9.89
CA LYS A 196 15.54 10.59 9.26
C LYS A 196 16.63 9.57 9.60
N LEU A 197 16.26 8.30 9.68
CA LEU A 197 17.17 7.18 9.93
C LEU A 197 17.38 6.39 8.63
N ILE A 198 18.62 5.91 8.41
CA ILE A 198 18.96 5.10 7.23
C ILE A 198 18.30 3.73 7.33
N GLN A 199 18.25 3.15 8.54
CA GLN A 199 17.66 1.86 8.84
C GLN A 199 16.66 2.03 9.99
N MET A 200 15.46 1.43 9.87
CA MET A 200 14.36 1.55 10.84
C MET A 200 13.76 0.17 11.16
N ASN A 201 14.58 -0.73 11.68
CA ASN A 201 14.19 -2.11 12.05
C ASN A 201 13.70 -2.99 10.89
N CYS A 202 13.75 -2.51 9.66
CA CYS A 202 13.43 -3.33 8.50
C CYS A 202 14.63 -4.20 8.11
N PRO A 203 14.48 -5.53 7.94
CA PRO A 203 15.57 -6.43 7.55
C PRO A 203 15.90 -6.27 6.06
N ASN A 204 16.48 -5.15 5.68
CA ASN A 204 16.88 -4.81 4.32
C ASN A 204 18.41 -4.70 4.18
N PHE A 205 18.87 -4.32 2.99
CA PHE A 205 20.30 -4.18 2.69
C PHE A 205 21.01 -3.24 3.68
N TYR A 206 20.35 -2.17 4.10
CA TYR A 206 20.97 -1.16 4.99
C TYR A 206 21.14 -1.66 6.44
N ALA A 207 20.33 -2.62 6.87
CA ALA A 207 20.50 -3.26 8.17
C ALA A 207 21.82 -4.04 8.30
N LEU A 208 22.45 -4.39 7.17
CA LEU A 208 23.73 -5.09 7.15
C LEU A 208 24.94 -4.16 7.21
N ILE A 209 24.80 -2.89 6.81
CA ILE A 209 25.92 -1.97 6.60
C ILE A 209 25.84 -0.68 7.43
N CYS A 210 24.71 -0.39 8.04
CA CYS A 210 24.49 0.85 8.81
C CYS A 210 23.96 0.54 10.21
N ASP A 211 24.44 1.32 11.19
CA ASP A 211 23.78 1.39 12.47
C ASP A 211 22.50 2.24 12.32
N GLY A 212 21.38 1.78 12.89
CA GLY A 212 20.10 2.48 12.83
C GLY A 212 20.10 3.90 13.41
N ASN A 213 21.07 4.20 14.27
CA ASN A 213 21.21 5.52 14.89
C ASN A 213 22.11 6.48 14.09
N ASP A 214 22.78 6.03 13.03
CA ASP A 214 23.64 6.89 12.23
C ASP A 214 22.82 7.75 11.27
N ILE A 215 22.83 9.05 11.49
CA ILE A 215 22.15 10.06 10.65
C ILE A 215 23.12 10.86 9.80
N THR A 216 24.44 10.66 9.96
CA THR A 216 25.48 11.50 9.37
C THR A 216 25.40 11.56 7.85
N TYR A 217 25.10 10.43 7.23
CA TYR A 217 25.02 10.30 5.76
C TYR A 217 23.59 10.04 5.27
N TYR A 218 22.56 10.38 6.05
CA TYR A 218 21.17 10.07 5.74
C TYR A 218 20.75 10.46 4.31
N TYR A 219 20.96 11.70 3.90
CA TYR A 219 20.53 12.17 2.57
C TYR A 219 21.30 11.47 1.43
N LEU A 220 22.59 11.21 1.63
CA LEU A 220 23.41 10.49 0.65
C LEU A 220 22.90 9.05 0.46
N PHE A 221 22.69 8.33 1.55
CA PHE A 221 22.18 6.96 1.48
C PHE A 221 20.74 6.92 0.96
N LYS A 222 19.90 7.88 1.30
CA LYS A 222 18.54 7.98 0.78
C LYS A 222 18.56 8.14 -0.75
N GLN A 223 19.31 9.08 -1.30
CA GLN A 223 19.44 9.28 -2.74
C GLN A 223 20.04 8.05 -3.44
N PHE A 224 21.10 7.49 -2.88
CA PHE A 224 21.73 6.28 -3.40
C PHE A 224 20.74 5.10 -3.42
N SER A 225 19.94 4.91 -2.37
CA SER A 225 18.96 3.84 -2.25
C SER A 225 17.89 3.92 -3.34
N VAL A 226 17.37 5.12 -3.60
CA VAL A 226 16.37 5.36 -4.65
C VAL A 226 16.99 5.07 -6.03
N PHE A 227 18.21 5.58 -6.29
CA PHE A 227 18.90 5.34 -7.54
C PHE A 227 19.18 3.84 -7.76
N LEU A 228 19.69 3.14 -6.75
CA LEU A 228 19.96 1.71 -6.80
C LEU A 228 18.68 0.92 -7.07
N THR A 229 17.58 1.24 -6.37
CA THR A 229 16.29 0.58 -6.58
C THR A 229 15.80 0.79 -8.01
N ILE A 230 15.85 2.01 -8.54
CA ILE A 230 15.43 2.31 -9.91
C ILE A 230 16.32 1.57 -10.91
N ALA A 231 17.64 1.48 -10.68
CA ALA A 231 18.55 0.76 -11.54
C ALA A 231 18.24 -0.74 -11.60
N VAL A 232 18.02 -1.38 -10.46
CA VAL A 232 17.65 -2.81 -10.39
C VAL A 232 16.30 -3.07 -11.07
N LEU A 233 15.30 -2.22 -10.83
CA LEU A 233 13.99 -2.33 -11.50
C LEU A 233 14.11 -2.07 -13.02
N GLY A 234 14.97 -1.14 -13.44
CA GLY A 234 15.23 -0.88 -14.85
C GLY A 234 15.90 -2.07 -15.55
N ILE A 235 16.88 -2.73 -14.91
CA ILE A 235 17.50 -3.96 -15.41
C ILE A 235 16.44 -5.05 -15.57
N MET A 236 15.57 -5.23 -14.57
CA MET A 236 14.47 -6.19 -14.65
C MET A 236 13.54 -5.91 -15.83
N MET A 237 13.18 -4.64 -16.04
CA MET A 237 12.37 -4.23 -17.19
C MET A 237 13.03 -4.61 -18.51
N CYS A 238 14.34 -4.37 -18.66
CA CYS A 238 15.11 -4.79 -19.83
C CYS A 238 15.06 -6.31 -20.04
N ILE A 239 15.21 -7.09 -18.97
CA ILE A 239 15.13 -8.55 -19.02
C ILE A 239 13.72 -9.02 -19.45
N ILE A 240 12.68 -8.44 -18.88
CA ILE A 240 11.27 -8.77 -19.20
C ILE A 240 11.00 -8.52 -20.69
N ILE A 241 11.46 -7.37 -21.21
CA ILE A 241 11.28 -7.00 -22.62
C ILE A 241 12.11 -7.94 -23.51
N TYR A 242 13.40 -8.12 -23.22
CA TYR A 242 14.31 -8.95 -23.99
C TYR A 242 13.86 -10.42 -24.07
N LYS A 243 13.45 -10.98 -22.92
CA LYS A 243 12.98 -12.38 -22.84
C LYS A 243 11.52 -12.54 -23.27
N LYS A 244 10.83 -11.44 -23.62
CA LYS A 244 9.40 -11.45 -23.99
C LYS A 244 8.53 -12.17 -22.96
N VAL A 245 8.75 -11.88 -21.68
CA VAL A 245 8.06 -12.51 -20.56
C VAL A 245 6.54 -12.24 -20.69
N ASP A 246 5.73 -13.31 -20.60
CA ASP A 246 4.27 -13.19 -20.71
C ASP A 246 3.63 -12.73 -19.42
N LEU A 247 3.48 -11.41 -19.26
CA LEU A 247 2.79 -10.80 -18.12
C LEU A 247 1.25 -10.88 -18.21
N LYS A 248 0.67 -11.44 -19.29
CA LYS A 248 -0.77 -11.73 -19.34
C LYS A 248 -1.10 -12.95 -18.47
N SER A 249 -0.15 -13.83 -18.25
CA SER A 249 -0.27 -14.91 -17.29
C SER A 249 -0.32 -14.32 -15.87
N LEU A 250 -1.36 -14.67 -15.11
CA LEU A 250 -1.51 -14.22 -13.73
C LEU A 250 -0.34 -14.69 -12.85
N GLU A 251 0.11 -15.92 -13.04
CA GLU A 251 1.23 -16.48 -12.28
C GLU A 251 2.51 -15.66 -12.49
N THR A 252 2.87 -15.40 -13.74
CA THR A 252 4.05 -14.60 -14.08
C THR A 252 3.93 -13.16 -13.57
N PHE A 253 2.73 -12.58 -13.66
CA PHE A 253 2.45 -11.24 -13.14
C PHE A 253 2.63 -11.19 -11.62
N LEU A 254 2.09 -12.16 -10.88
CA LEU A 254 2.20 -12.22 -9.41
C LEU A 254 3.65 -12.43 -8.96
N LEU A 255 4.40 -13.31 -9.63
CA LEU A 255 5.83 -13.52 -9.35
C LEU A 255 6.64 -12.24 -9.62
N THR A 256 6.37 -11.56 -10.73
CA THR A 256 6.99 -10.27 -11.06
C THR A 256 6.65 -9.21 -10.02
N THR A 257 5.38 -9.18 -9.55
CA THR A 257 4.94 -8.26 -8.51
C THR A 257 5.67 -8.53 -7.19
N ALA A 258 5.70 -9.78 -6.75
CA ALA A 258 6.39 -10.17 -5.52
C ALA A 258 7.88 -9.80 -5.56
N TRP A 259 8.55 -10.07 -6.68
CA TRP A 259 9.95 -9.71 -6.86
C TRP A 259 10.17 -8.19 -6.87
N THR A 260 9.28 -7.43 -7.52
CA THR A 260 9.36 -5.96 -7.56
C THR A 260 9.20 -5.34 -6.18
N VAL A 261 8.18 -5.79 -5.43
CA VAL A 261 7.93 -5.33 -4.06
C VAL A 261 9.12 -5.68 -3.16
N PHE A 262 9.63 -6.91 -3.26
CA PHE A 262 10.81 -7.36 -2.53
C PHE A 262 12.03 -6.48 -2.84
N THR A 263 12.26 -6.15 -4.12
CA THR A 263 13.34 -5.26 -4.54
C THR A 263 13.21 -3.87 -3.91
N CYS A 264 12.01 -3.30 -3.89
CA CYS A 264 11.77 -2.01 -3.24
C CYS A 264 12.09 -2.07 -1.74
N ILE A 265 11.62 -3.10 -1.03
CA ILE A 265 11.86 -3.27 0.41
C ILE A 265 13.35 -3.47 0.69
N MET A 266 14.04 -4.26 -0.13
CA MET A 266 15.47 -4.58 0.08
C MET A 266 16.41 -3.41 -0.16
N PHE A 267 16.12 -2.58 -1.17
CA PHE A 267 17.06 -1.55 -1.62
C PHE A 267 16.68 -0.12 -1.27
N LEU A 268 15.46 0.16 -0.82
CA LEU A 268 15.13 1.48 -0.26
C LEU A 268 15.61 1.59 1.19
N SER A 269 16.29 2.71 1.50
CA SER A 269 16.62 3.07 2.88
C SER A 269 15.38 3.61 3.60
N SER A 270 15.47 3.79 4.91
CA SER A 270 14.40 4.37 5.74
C SER A 270 13.06 3.61 5.66
N MET A 271 13.11 2.34 5.23
CA MET A 271 11.97 1.45 5.34
C MET A 271 11.77 1.08 6.80
N HIS A 272 10.53 1.20 7.27
CA HIS A 272 10.13 0.74 8.59
C HIS A 272 9.01 -0.29 8.48
N GLU A 273 8.79 -1.03 9.55
CA GLU A 273 7.74 -2.05 9.65
C GLU A 273 6.35 -1.49 9.38
#